data_9b27b124a2b1877c7175666e14372717
#
_entry.id   9b27b124a2b1877c7175666e14372717
#
_cell.length_a   1.000
_cell.length_b   1.000
_cell.length_c   1.000
_cell.angle_alpha   90.00
_cell.angle_beta   90.00
_cell.angle_gamma   90.00
#
_symmetry.space_group_name_H-M   'P 1'
#
loop_
_entity.id
_entity.type
_entity.pdbx_description
1 polymer ?
#
loop_
_entity_poly.entity_id
_entity_poly.type
_entity_poly.pdbx_seq_one_letter_code
_entity_poly.pdbx_strand_id
1 'polypeptide(L)'
;MLNFLKIFFPKLGAHYPSVPDEIDLRNRLPRKDLNKFKALNVGMGSGASGLARQLPYFNFKLLDNIDIFQPYLNAGKTRFWDAKKVNFLNADIRDFDTSPYDFVFMFDVLEHLFKAEALAVLEKIKCRQLIFLPLEKEFRENNLGVKSQDHLSFWTEEDFKNMRYKTEVLKDFHHEGGNVFDALWAVK
;
A
#
# COMPACT_ATOMS: atom_id res chain seq x y z
N MET A 1 -26.67 -6.11 10.92
CA MET A 1 -25.91 -4.92 11.41
C MET A 1 -24.82 -4.48 10.44
N LEU A 2 -24.93 -4.81 9.14
CA LEU A 2 -23.92 -4.47 8.10
C LEU A 2 -24.35 -3.37 7.12
N ASN A 3 -25.53 -2.79 7.27
CA ASN A 3 -26.07 -1.82 6.30
C ASN A 3 -25.96 -0.35 6.69
N PHE A 4 -25.42 -0.01 7.86
CA PHE A 4 -25.39 1.38 8.34
C PHE A 4 -24.17 2.18 7.88
N LEU A 5 -23.10 1.53 7.39
CA LEU A 5 -21.86 2.20 7.01
C LEU A 5 -21.80 2.72 5.56
N LYS A 6 -22.84 2.48 4.75
CA LYS A 6 -22.91 2.96 3.35
C LYS A 6 -23.36 4.41 3.17
N ILE A 7 -23.79 5.10 4.23
CA ILE A 7 -24.57 6.36 4.08
C ILE A 7 -23.76 7.63 4.35
N PHE A 8 -22.55 7.60 4.88
CA PHE A 8 -21.89 8.82 5.40
C PHE A 8 -20.58 9.25 4.74
N PHE A 9 -20.19 8.71 3.60
CA PHE A 9 -19.08 9.31 2.87
C PHE A 9 -19.62 9.89 1.56
N PRO A 10 -19.59 11.24 1.41
CA PRO A 10 -19.72 11.82 0.09
C PRO A 10 -18.63 11.17 -0.76
N LYS A 11 -19.00 10.84 -1.98
CA LYS A 11 -18.10 10.37 -3.02
C LYS A 11 -16.89 11.31 -3.08
N LEU A 12 -15.83 11.04 -2.36
CA LEU A 12 -14.50 11.30 -2.82
C LEU A 12 -14.37 10.34 -4.00
N GLY A 13 -14.89 10.84 -5.13
CA GLY A 13 -15.10 10.03 -6.32
C GLY A 13 -13.80 9.86 -7.03
N ALA A 14 -13.03 8.96 -6.56
CA ALA A 14 -12.08 8.30 -7.40
C ALA A 14 -12.60 6.89 -7.61
N HIS A 15 -12.90 6.55 -8.82
CA HIS A 15 -12.83 5.21 -9.28
C HIS A 15 -11.37 4.75 -9.12
N TYR A 16 -11.00 4.37 -7.89
CA TYR A 16 -9.99 3.35 -7.78
C TYR A 16 -10.65 2.10 -8.33
N PRO A 17 -10.07 1.48 -9.36
CA PRO A 17 -10.46 0.13 -9.69
C PRO A 17 -10.38 -0.63 -8.38
N SER A 18 -11.50 -1.22 -7.98
CA SER A 18 -11.48 -2.14 -6.87
C SER A 18 -10.33 -3.08 -7.16
N VAL A 19 -9.31 -3.08 -6.32
CA VAL A 19 -8.39 -4.20 -6.30
C VAL A 19 -9.31 -5.40 -6.24
N PRO A 20 -9.31 -6.29 -7.23
CA PRO A 20 -10.21 -7.43 -7.21
C PRO A 20 -10.09 -8.06 -5.84
N ASP A 21 -11.19 -8.50 -5.26
CA ASP A 21 -11.20 -9.20 -3.95
C ASP A 21 -10.34 -10.49 -3.96
N GLU A 22 -9.63 -10.72 -5.03
CA GLU A 22 -8.80 -11.87 -5.36
C GLU A 22 -7.48 -11.94 -4.59
N ILE A 23 -6.90 -10.80 -4.12
CA ILE A 23 -5.73 -10.84 -3.25
C ILE A 23 -6.16 -10.78 -1.79
N ASP A 24 -6.25 -11.94 -1.19
CA ASP A 24 -6.45 -12.08 0.24
C ASP A 24 -5.10 -12.15 0.96
N LEU A 25 -4.75 -11.11 1.71
CA LEU A 25 -3.51 -11.06 2.48
C LEU A 25 -3.38 -12.21 3.49
N ARG A 26 -4.49 -12.83 3.91
CA ARG A 26 -4.45 -14.02 4.78
C ARG A 26 -3.71 -15.20 4.14
N ASN A 27 -3.66 -15.24 2.81
CA ASN A 27 -2.92 -16.25 2.05
C ASN A 27 -1.47 -15.86 1.76
N ARG A 28 -1.11 -14.60 2.01
CA ARG A 28 0.21 -14.01 1.71
C ARG A 28 1.05 -13.77 2.97
N LEU A 29 0.43 -13.72 4.13
CA LEU A 29 1.09 -13.50 5.42
C LEU A 29 1.18 -14.78 6.26
N PRO A 30 2.16 -14.89 7.16
CA PRO A 30 2.20 -15.98 8.12
C PRO A 30 0.92 -16.00 8.95
N ARG A 31 0.27 -17.16 9.06
CA ARG A 31 -1.02 -17.28 9.80
C ARG A 31 -0.86 -17.25 11.30
N LYS A 32 0.36 -17.42 11.83
CA LYS A 32 0.63 -17.55 13.27
C LYS A 32 1.58 -16.45 13.75
N ASP A 33 1.39 -16.07 15.02
CA ASP A 33 2.34 -15.22 15.75
C ASP A 33 2.47 -13.77 15.29
N LEU A 34 1.57 -13.24 14.44
CA LEU A 34 1.60 -11.84 14.02
C LEU A 34 1.55 -10.87 15.21
N ASN A 35 0.94 -11.28 16.33
CA ASN A 35 0.87 -10.51 17.55
C ASN A 35 2.22 -10.28 18.26
N LYS A 36 3.30 -10.88 17.76
CA LYS A 36 4.67 -10.63 18.22
C LYS A 36 5.36 -9.53 17.42
N PHE A 37 4.87 -9.20 16.23
CA PHE A 37 5.53 -8.36 15.24
C PHE A 37 4.92 -6.98 15.14
N LYS A 38 5.77 -5.99 14.92
CA LYS A 38 5.40 -4.64 14.54
C LYS A 38 5.39 -4.50 13.03
N ALA A 39 4.36 -3.88 12.50
CA ALA A 39 4.18 -3.66 11.08
C ALA A 39 4.08 -2.17 10.75
N LEU A 40 4.64 -1.79 9.63
CA LEU A 40 4.51 -0.47 9.03
C LEU A 40 3.78 -0.60 7.70
N ASN A 41 2.72 0.14 7.52
CA ASN A 41 2.03 0.32 6.24
C ASN A 41 2.33 1.71 5.69
N VAL A 42 2.96 1.77 4.54
CA VAL A 42 3.35 3.01 3.87
C VAL A 42 2.34 3.33 2.79
N GLY A 43 1.93 4.60 2.71
CA GLY A 43 0.97 5.05 1.70
C GLY A 43 -0.39 4.39 1.90
N MET A 44 -0.98 4.54 3.10
CA MET A 44 -2.24 3.86 3.41
C MET A 44 -3.42 4.32 2.55
N GLY A 45 -3.27 5.44 1.82
CA GLY A 45 -4.36 6.06 1.09
C GLY A 45 -5.56 6.37 2.01
N SER A 46 -6.75 6.45 1.45
CA SER A 46 -7.98 6.67 2.25
C SER A 46 -8.39 5.47 3.11
N GLY A 47 -7.69 4.35 3.02
CA GLY A 47 -8.07 3.08 3.64
C GLY A 47 -9.40 2.51 3.10
N ALA A 48 -9.91 3.07 1.99
CA ALA A 48 -11.20 2.69 1.42
C ALA A 48 -11.10 1.53 0.44
N SER A 49 -9.93 1.32 -0.12
CA SER A 49 -9.69 0.35 -1.20
C SER A 49 -8.32 -0.31 -1.06
N GLY A 50 -8.07 -1.27 -1.91
CA GLY A 50 -6.77 -1.91 -2.02
C GLY A 50 -6.39 -2.83 -0.86
N LEU A 51 -5.16 -3.31 -0.93
CA LEU A 51 -4.62 -4.27 0.03
C LEU A 51 -4.41 -3.67 1.42
N ALA A 52 -4.06 -2.38 1.48
CA ALA A 52 -3.81 -1.67 2.74
C ALA A 52 -5.01 -1.73 3.70
N ARG A 53 -6.25 -1.74 3.18
CA ARG A 53 -7.47 -1.83 4.00
C ARG A 53 -7.58 -3.11 4.80
N GLN A 54 -6.88 -4.17 4.40
CA GLN A 54 -6.93 -5.46 5.08
C GLN A 54 -6.03 -5.49 6.32
N LEU A 55 -4.94 -4.70 6.35
CA LEU A 55 -3.92 -4.75 7.39
C LEU A 55 -4.44 -4.49 8.81
N PRO A 56 -5.38 -3.54 9.06
CA PRO A 56 -5.90 -3.30 10.41
C PRO A 56 -6.66 -4.49 11.03
N TYR A 57 -7.09 -5.45 10.22
CA TYR A 57 -7.78 -6.65 10.68
C TYR A 57 -6.83 -7.79 11.08
N PHE A 58 -5.52 -7.64 10.83
CA PHE A 58 -4.52 -8.57 11.30
C PHE A 58 -4.10 -8.24 12.73
N ASN A 59 -3.90 -9.27 13.53
CA ASN A 59 -3.52 -9.10 14.94
C ASN A 59 -2.01 -8.87 15.09
N PHE A 60 -1.49 -7.78 14.50
CA PHE A 60 -0.12 -7.35 14.77
C PHE A 60 0.03 -6.87 16.22
N LYS A 61 1.26 -6.92 16.76
CA LYS A 61 1.61 -6.28 18.02
C LYS A 61 1.35 -4.77 17.96
N LEU A 62 1.67 -4.18 16.84
CA LEU A 62 1.46 -2.78 16.48
C LEU A 62 1.40 -2.68 14.96
N LEU A 63 0.49 -1.89 14.43
CA LEU A 63 0.45 -1.47 13.03
C LEU A 63 0.49 0.06 12.98
N ASP A 64 1.58 0.60 12.46
CA ASP A 64 1.67 2.02 12.14
C ASP A 64 1.35 2.22 10.65
N ASN A 65 0.46 3.17 10.37
CA ASN A 65 0.15 3.59 9.01
C ASN A 65 0.75 4.97 8.80
N ILE A 66 1.58 5.14 7.79
CA ILE A 66 2.11 6.44 7.41
C ILE A 66 1.58 6.87 6.05
N ASP A 67 1.38 8.16 5.89
CA ASP A 67 1.03 8.81 4.63
C ASP A 67 1.50 10.26 4.68
N ILE A 68 1.93 10.80 3.54
CA ILE A 68 2.29 12.23 3.43
C ILE A 68 1.05 13.11 3.35
N PHE A 69 -0.10 12.55 2.95
CA PHE A 69 -1.33 13.30 2.75
C PHE A 69 -2.27 13.16 3.96
N GLN A 70 -2.27 14.17 4.81
CA GLN A 70 -3.02 14.21 6.07
C GLN A 70 -4.53 13.86 5.94
N PRO A 71 -5.25 14.27 4.87
CA PRO A 71 -6.65 13.88 4.71
C PRO A 71 -6.89 12.37 4.64
N TYR A 72 -5.95 11.60 4.05
CA TYR A 72 -6.05 10.14 4.01
C TYR A 72 -5.91 9.53 5.40
N LEU A 73 -4.98 10.03 6.20
CA LEU A 73 -4.83 9.59 7.60
C LEU A 73 -6.07 9.88 8.43
N ASN A 74 -6.71 11.03 8.22
CA ASN A 74 -7.95 11.37 8.91
C ASN A 74 -9.09 10.43 8.52
N ALA A 75 -9.21 10.09 7.24
CA ALA A 75 -10.17 9.10 6.76
C ALA A 75 -9.91 7.72 7.37
N GLY A 76 -8.64 7.29 7.42
CA GLY A 76 -8.21 6.05 8.05
C GLY A 76 -8.55 6.00 9.54
N LYS A 77 -8.24 7.05 10.29
CA LYS A 77 -8.60 7.18 11.72
C LYS A 77 -10.11 7.03 11.95
N THR A 78 -10.92 7.63 11.09
CA THR A 78 -12.37 7.53 11.17
C THR A 78 -12.86 6.11 10.86
N ARG A 79 -12.28 5.47 9.85
CA ARG A 79 -12.66 4.12 9.42
C ARG A 79 -12.29 3.04 10.44
N PHE A 80 -11.12 3.17 11.06
CA PHE A 80 -10.56 2.19 11.98
C PHE A 80 -10.49 2.72 13.42
N TRP A 81 -11.49 3.53 13.82
CA TRP A 81 -11.53 4.23 15.10
C TRP A 81 -11.47 3.29 16.32
N ASP A 82 -11.94 2.06 16.17
CA ASP A 82 -11.98 1.03 17.21
C ASP A 82 -10.80 0.04 17.15
N ALA A 83 -9.93 0.18 16.14
CA ALA A 83 -8.79 -0.71 15.97
C ALA A 83 -7.70 -0.37 16.98
N LYS A 84 -7.66 -1.13 18.08
CA LYS A 84 -6.59 -1.05 19.07
C LYS A 84 -5.26 -1.47 18.41
N LYS A 85 -4.16 -0.81 18.75
CA LYS A 85 -2.82 -1.08 18.20
C LYS A 85 -2.63 -0.65 16.73
N VAL A 86 -3.47 0.24 16.23
CA VAL A 86 -3.32 0.85 14.91
C VAL A 86 -3.11 2.35 15.07
N ASN A 87 -1.98 2.84 14.60
CA ASN A 87 -1.65 4.27 14.61
C ASN A 87 -1.68 4.84 13.19
N PHE A 88 -1.78 6.17 13.10
CA PHE A 88 -1.81 6.94 11.86
C PHE A 88 -0.91 8.15 12.02
N LEU A 89 0.19 8.19 11.27
CA LEU A 89 1.27 9.16 11.40
C LEU A 89 1.47 9.88 10.07
N ASN A 90 1.51 11.20 10.09
CA ASN A 90 1.88 11.98 8.91
C ASN A 90 3.41 11.96 8.78
N ALA A 91 3.89 11.20 7.82
CA ALA A 91 5.32 11.02 7.61
C ALA A 91 5.63 10.61 6.17
N ASP A 92 6.83 10.94 5.74
CA ASP A 92 7.41 10.53 4.47
C ASP A 92 8.35 9.33 4.68
N ILE A 93 8.14 8.27 3.92
CA ILE A 93 8.96 7.05 4.01
C ILE A 93 10.44 7.32 3.72
N ARG A 94 10.75 8.36 2.93
CA ARG A 94 12.13 8.72 2.59
C ARG A 94 12.95 9.05 3.82
N ASP A 95 12.34 9.69 4.82
CA ASP A 95 12.99 10.14 6.06
C ASP A 95 12.58 9.32 7.28
N PHE A 96 11.58 8.45 7.17
CA PHE A 96 11.02 7.71 8.28
C PHE A 96 11.94 6.56 8.72
N ASP A 97 12.12 6.40 10.04
CA ASP A 97 12.87 5.27 10.60
C ASP A 97 12.07 3.97 10.56
N THR A 98 12.52 3.04 9.74
CA THR A 98 11.89 1.71 9.59
C THR A 98 12.53 0.63 10.47
N SER A 99 13.58 0.96 11.22
CA SER A 99 14.33 -0.02 12.03
C SER A 99 13.52 -0.71 13.13
N PRO A 100 12.46 -0.09 13.73
CA PRO A 100 11.66 -0.75 14.77
C PRO A 100 10.69 -1.81 14.27
N TYR A 101 10.53 -1.98 12.95
CA TYR A 101 9.50 -2.82 12.36
C TYR A 101 10.04 -4.16 11.89
N ASP A 102 9.19 -5.17 11.96
CA ASP A 102 9.45 -6.53 11.46
C ASP A 102 8.92 -6.71 10.03
N PHE A 103 7.88 -5.93 9.67
CA PHE A 103 7.26 -5.91 8.35
C PHE A 103 7.07 -4.48 7.86
N VAL A 104 7.37 -4.24 6.59
CA VAL A 104 7.01 -3.02 5.86
C VAL A 104 6.19 -3.39 4.64
N PHE A 105 5.00 -2.82 4.56
CA PHE A 105 4.07 -2.96 3.44
C PHE A 105 4.08 -1.70 2.60
N MET A 106 4.22 -1.85 1.29
CA MET A 106 4.14 -0.78 0.29
C MET A 106 3.23 -1.25 -0.84
N PHE A 107 1.98 -0.82 -0.81
CA PHE A 107 0.97 -1.18 -1.79
C PHE A 107 0.55 0.07 -2.56
N ASP A 108 0.86 0.11 -3.86
CA ASP A 108 0.67 1.25 -4.74
C ASP A 108 1.36 2.52 -4.16
N VAL A 109 2.69 2.44 -3.97
CA VAL A 109 3.50 3.50 -3.34
C VAL A 109 4.73 3.86 -4.17
N LEU A 110 5.48 2.85 -4.63
CA LEU A 110 6.79 3.09 -5.23
C LEU A 110 6.72 3.83 -6.56
N GLU A 111 5.63 3.66 -7.29
CA GLU A 111 5.35 4.37 -8.54
C GLU A 111 5.19 5.88 -8.34
N HIS A 112 4.83 6.31 -7.12
CA HIS A 112 4.69 7.72 -6.76
C HIS A 112 6.01 8.40 -6.34
N LEU A 113 7.10 7.66 -6.30
CA LEU A 113 8.44 8.16 -6.02
C LEU A 113 9.27 8.20 -7.30
N PHE A 114 10.23 9.11 -7.40
CA PHE A 114 11.26 8.97 -8.42
C PHE A 114 12.03 7.66 -8.22
N LYS A 115 12.40 7.01 -9.32
CA LYS A 115 13.03 5.67 -9.28
C LYS A 115 14.23 5.61 -8.32
N ALA A 116 15.08 6.63 -8.32
CA ALA A 116 16.26 6.69 -7.45
C ALA A 116 15.88 6.80 -5.96
N GLU A 117 14.85 7.58 -5.63
CA GLU A 117 14.34 7.70 -4.25
C GLU A 117 13.74 6.38 -3.78
N ALA A 118 12.92 5.75 -4.61
CA ALA A 118 12.31 4.46 -4.30
C ALA A 118 13.36 3.37 -4.07
N LEU A 119 14.40 3.31 -4.90
CA LEU A 119 15.52 2.38 -4.71
C LEU A 119 16.24 2.62 -3.39
N ALA A 120 16.51 3.88 -3.02
CA ALA A 120 17.13 4.24 -1.74
C ALA A 120 16.25 3.83 -0.54
N VAL A 121 14.91 4.00 -0.65
CA VAL A 121 13.94 3.55 0.37
C VAL A 121 14.02 2.03 0.51
N LEU A 122 13.96 1.28 -0.58
CA LEU A 122 14.02 -0.18 -0.56
C LEU A 122 15.33 -0.70 0.04
N GLU A 123 16.45 -0.05 -0.26
CA GLU A 123 17.76 -0.40 0.27
C GLU A 123 17.87 -0.12 1.78
N LYS A 124 17.27 0.97 2.25
CA LYS A 124 17.27 1.36 3.67
C LYS A 124 16.52 0.37 4.56
N ILE A 125 15.43 -0.23 4.07
CA ILE A 125 14.59 -1.14 4.84
C ILE A 125 15.30 -2.49 5.01
N LYS A 126 15.51 -2.94 6.25
CA LYS A 126 16.25 -4.18 6.58
C LYS A 126 15.36 -5.33 7.05
N CYS A 127 14.08 -5.07 7.29
CA CYS A 127 13.10 -6.08 7.68
C CYS A 127 12.36 -6.66 6.47
N ARG A 128 11.38 -7.52 6.72
CA ARG A 128 10.57 -8.13 5.66
C ARG A 128 9.76 -7.06 4.91
N GLN A 129 9.90 -7.04 3.60
CA GLN A 129 9.23 -6.12 2.70
C GLN A 129 8.18 -6.86 1.88
N LEU A 130 6.95 -6.33 1.84
CA LEU A 130 5.89 -6.79 0.97
C LEU A 130 5.44 -5.62 0.10
N ILE A 131 5.62 -5.78 -1.19
CA ILE A 131 5.38 -4.74 -2.18
C ILE A 131 4.32 -5.23 -3.15
N PHE A 132 3.42 -4.35 -3.49
CA PHE A 132 2.47 -4.53 -4.57
C PHE A 132 2.39 -3.23 -5.36
N LEU A 133 2.48 -3.31 -6.69
CA LEU A 133 2.42 -2.14 -7.55
C LEU A 133 1.98 -2.50 -8.98
N PRO A 134 1.43 -1.54 -9.74
CA PRO A 134 1.10 -1.73 -11.13
C PRO A 134 2.36 -1.81 -12.00
N LEU A 135 2.33 -2.67 -13.04
CA LEU A 135 3.36 -2.74 -14.08
C LEU A 135 2.94 -1.89 -15.29
N GLU A 136 2.99 -0.59 -15.12
CA GLU A 136 2.61 0.37 -16.15
C GLU A 136 3.74 0.63 -17.16
N LYS A 137 3.36 1.07 -18.35
CA LYS A 137 4.30 1.42 -19.44
C LYS A 137 4.26 2.90 -19.80
N GLU A 138 3.29 3.64 -19.27
CA GLU A 138 3.07 5.05 -19.60
C GLU A 138 2.88 5.86 -18.32
N PHE A 139 3.40 7.09 -18.29
CA PHE A 139 3.18 8.01 -17.17
C PHE A 139 1.73 8.43 -17.11
N ARG A 140 1.20 8.45 -15.91
CA ARG A 140 -0.16 8.90 -15.65
C ARG A 140 -0.13 10.10 -14.73
N GLU A 141 -0.69 11.18 -15.24
CA GLU A 141 -1.07 12.28 -14.37
C GLU A 141 -2.34 11.89 -13.60
N ASN A 142 -2.31 12.12 -12.31
CA ASN A 142 -3.48 11.87 -11.49
C ASN A 142 -4.54 12.94 -11.71
N ASN A 143 -5.69 12.53 -12.20
CA ASN A 143 -6.86 13.40 -12.40
C ASN A 143 -7.48 13.91 -11.08
N LEU A 144 -6.97 13.51 -9.92
CA LEU A 144 -7.49 13.90 -8.61
C LEU A 144 -6.97 15.26 -8.11
N GLY A 145 -6.02 15.89 -8.83
CA GLY A 145 -5.41 17.15 -8.43
C GLY A 145 -4.48 17.05 -7.20
N VAL A 146 -4.13 15.85 -6.78
CA VAL A 146 -3.22 15.58 -5.66
C VAL A 146 -1.89 15.11 -6.22
N LYS A 147 -0.88 16.00 -6.27
CA LYS A 147 0.44 15.73 -6.85
C LYS A 147 1.13 14.47 -6.32
N SER A 148 0.88 14.10 -5.07
CA SER A 148 1.45 12.89 -4.47
C SER A 148 0.86 11.60 -5.02
N GLN A 149 -0.07 11.68 -5.93
CA GLN A 149 -0.69 10.54 -6.60
C GLN A 149 -0.24 10.42 -8.07
N ASP A 150 0.63 11.30 -8.54
CA ASP A 150 1.21 11.18 -9.88
C ASP A 150 2.18 10.00 -9.91
N HIS A 151 2.16 9.21 -10.99
CA HIS A 151 3.13 8.12 -11.17
C HIS A 151 4.42 8.69 -11.76
N LEU A 152 5.49 8.61 -11.00
CA LEU A 152 6.79 9.22 -11.32
C LEU A 152 7.84 8.18 -11.74
N SER A 153 7.54 6.90 -11.58
CA SER A 153 8.47 5.83 -11.97
C SER A 153 7.75 4.58 -12.48
N PHE A 154 8.44 3.89 -13.39
CA PHE A 154 8.03 2.60 -13.90
C PHE A 154 8.84 1.48 -13.28
N TRP A 155 8.19 0.35 -13.11
CA TRP A 155 8.78 -0.83 -12.51
C TRP A 155 8.60 -2.04 -13.41
N THR A 156 9.57 -2.91 -13.36
CA THR A 156 9.55 -4.19 -14.03
C THR A 156 9.80 -5.31 -13.02
N GLU A 157 9.41 -6.52 -13.37
CA GLU A 157 9.72 -7.68 -12.54
C GLU A 157 11.24 -7.86 -12.35
N GLU A 158 12.03 -7.55 -13.39
CA GLU A 158 13.49 -7.66 -13.38
C GLU A 158 14.14 -6.70 -12.39
N ASP A 159 13.60 -5.48 -12.19
CA ASP A 159 14.07 -4.56 -11.14
C ASP A 159 14.08 -5.24 -9.78
N PHE A 160 13.00 -5.94 -9.44
CA PHE A 160 12.86 -6.60 -8.15
C PHE A 160 13.69 -7.89 -8.05
N LYS A 161 13.79 -8.68 -9.12
CA LYS A 161 14.66 -9.86 -9.16
C LYS A 161 16.13 -9.49 -8.95
N ASN A 162 16.59 -8.40 -9.56
CA ASN A 162 17.96 -7.88 -9.38
C ASN A 162 18.23 -7.45 -7.94
N MET A 163 17.21 -6.97 -7.23
CA MET A 163 17.25 -6.67 -5.80
C MET A 163 17.01 -7.90 -4.90
N ARG A 164 16.91 -9.10 -5.46
CA ARG A 164 16.70 -10.39 -4.78
C ARG A 164 15.34 -10.55 -4.09
N TYR A 165 14.31 -9.92 -4.64
CA TYR A 165 12.93 -10.20 -4.23
C TYR A 165 12.44 -11.50 -4.88
N LYS A 166 11.56 -12.20 -4.16
CA LYS A 166 10.69 -13.22 -4.77
C LYS A 166 9.51 -12.48 -5.38
N THR A 167 9.23 -12.74 -6.65
CA THR A 167 8.24 -12.01 -7.43
C THR A 167 7.15 -12.92 -7.96
N GLU A 168 5.97 -12.35 -8.16
CA GLU A 168 4.83 -12.93 -8.85
C GLU A 168 4.17 -11.85 -9.68
N VAL A 169 4.01 -12.08 -10.98
CA VAL A 169 3.29 -11.18 -11.88
C VAL A 169 1.85 -11.65 -11.99
N LEU A 170 0.92 -10.78 -11.62
CA LEU A 170 -0.51 -10.99 -11.71
C LEU A 170 -1.00 -10.38 -13.02
N LYS A 171 -1.36 -11.25 -13.97
CA LYS A 171 -1.76 -10.84 -15.32
C LYS A 171 -3.12 -10.16 -15.33
N ASP A 172 -3.24 -9.12 -16.16
CA ASP A 172 -4.49 -8.41 -16.42
C ASP A 172 -5.20 -7.94 -15.14
N PHE A 173 -4.41 -7.54 -14.12
CA PHE A 173 -4.91 -7.28 -12.79
C PHE A 173 -5.59 -5.92 -12.66
N HIS A 174 -5.00 -4.87 -13.25
CA HIS A 174 -5.55 -3.52 -13.19
C HIS A 174 -6.36 -3.20 -14.44
N HIS A 175 -7.58 -2.67 -14.24
CA HIS A 175 -8.46 -2.20 -15.29
C HIS A 175 -8.78 -0.73 -15.05
N GLU A 176 -8.17 0.17 -15.80
CA GLU A 176 -8.37 1.61 -15.63
C GLU A 176 -8.43 2.35 -16.96
N GLY A 177 -9.48 3.18 -17.13
CA GLY A 177 -9.64 3.99 -18.32
C GLY A 177 -9.67 3.22 -19.65
N GLY A 178 -10.09 1.95 -19.63
CA GLY A 178 -10.07 1.05 -20.78
C GLY A 178 -8.72 0.36 -21.02
N ASN A 179 -7.71 0.65 -20.22
CA ASN A 179 -6.43 -0.03 -20.22
C ASN A 179 -6.41 -1.18 -19.23
N VAL A 180 -5.68 -2.23 -19.59
CA VAL A 180 -5.46 -3.41 -18.74
C VAL A 180 -3.95 -3.57 -18.56
N PHE A 181 -3.49 -3.71 -17.32
CA PHE A 181 -2.08 -3.96 -17.04
C PHE A 181 -1.90 -4.94 -15.90
N ASP A 182 -0.71 -5.52 -15.92
CA ASP A 182 -0.30 -6.47 -14.91
C ASP A 182 -0.01 -5.76 -13.58
N ALA A 183 -0.01 -6.51 -12.50
CA ALA A 183 0.52 -6.06 -11.22
C ALA A 183 1.69 -6.95 -10.79
N LEU A 184 2.56 -6.40 -9.97
CA LEU A 184 3.68 -7.11 -9.37
C LEU A 184 3.44 -7.28 -7.87
N TRP A 185 3.59 -8.51 -7.42
CA TRP A 185 3.78 -8.85 -6.02
C TRP A 185 5.25 -9.19 -5.78
N ALA A 186 5.90 -8.52 -4.82
CA ALA A 186 7.30 -8.76 -4.50
C ALA A 186 7.52 -8.85 -2.98
N VAL A 187 8.33 -9.83 -2.55
CA VAL A 187 8.62 -10.11 -1.13
C VAL A 187 10.11 -10.34 -0.93
N LYS A 188 10.64 -9.72 0.11
CA LYS A 188 12.04 -9.89 0.53
C LYS A 188 12.12 -10.08 2.04
#